data_14cf23a654ee09a1610c3644e3322bae
#
_entry.id   14cf23a654ee09a1610c3644e3322bae
#
_cell.length_a   1.000
_cell.length_b   1.000
_cell.length_c   1.000
_cell.angle_alpha   90.00
_cell.angle_beta   90.00
_cell.angle_gamma   90.00
#
_symmetry.space_group_name_H-M   'P 1'
#
loop_
_entity.id
_entity.type
_entity.pdbx_description
1 polymer ?
#
loop_
_entity_poly.entity_id
_entity_poly.type
_entity_poly.pdbx_seq_one_letter_code
_entity_poly.pdbx_strand_id
1 'polypeptide(L)'
;METKNRLFVLALDGTPFSLLNQLMSEGIMPNFRQLVHKGDFRELYSVQPPLSSVAWASFMTGAKPAEHGISGFVERDPQTMDWFVPKADRLKKKPLLQILSEKGKRVFSMNVPLTYPPYKVNGILISGFLNKDIRKGTYPAPIGAFLKAKGYVIDADVETGKRDLQAFFEQLEFVLEKRVEMMFHFYQQEKWDFFMTHIMETDRLHHFFWKYFSEDLPPFAEKFRQFYRRIDEIIGKVQRMLPDDTALLLLSDHGFTRLKYEVYLNRWLVENGYLLYEQMPPKSPKDIHPFSKAFSLYPGRIYINLKGREKNGNVNAGPEYEWLCEELANKLKTLRAPDGQPVIAQVHRGFELYGIPAQAGSALFIDPLRLGIVPDLLAIPNKGYDLKGVLWHDRLFDQTVFTGTHTFDDAFLFYQGIEISPKAKSIDTLTREILKFFGGM
;
A
#
# COMPACT_ATOMS: atom_id res chain seq x y z
N MET A 1 -11.29 35.36 17.00
CA MET A 1 -11.69 33.92 17.00
C MET A 1 -10.55 33.19 16.29
N GLU A 2 -9.87 32.28 16.99
CA GLU A 2 -8.92 31.40 16.31
C GLU A 2 -9.71 30.62 15.24
N THR A 3 -9.36 30.80 13.99
CA THR A 3 -9.88 29.98 12.89
C THR A 3 -9.52 28.53 13.19
N LYS A 4 -10.49 27.72 13.53
CA LYS A 4 -10.28 26.28 13.74
C LYS A 4 -9.90 25.65 12.41
N ASN A 5 -8.62 25.31 12.23
CA ASN A 5 -8.16 24.57 11.07
C ASN A 5 -8.89 23.23 10.99
N ARG A 6 -9.56 22.97 9.86
CA ARG A 6 -10.26 21.72 9.55
C ARG A 6 -9.71 21.14 8.26
N LEU A 7 -9.48 19.85 8.24
CA LEU A 7 -8.96 19.15 7.07
C LEU A 7 -9.81 17.92 6.74
N PHE A 8 -10.34 17.89 5.51
CA PHE A 8 -10.99 16.71 4.93
C PHE A 8 -10.02 15.99 4.00
N VAL A 9 -9.84 14.68 4.18
CA VAL A 9 -8.96 13.84 3.35
C VAL A 9 -9.81 12.75 2.69
N LEU A 10 -9.79 12.72 1.35
CA LEU A 10 -10.37 11.64 0.55
C LEU A 10 -9.24 10.90 -0.15
N ALA A 11 -9.01 9.66 0.26
CA ALA A 11 -7.97 8.81 -0.30
C ALA A 11 -8.57 7.81 -1.29
N LEU A 12 -8.01 7.75 -2.51
CA LEU A 12 -8.40 6.83 -3.57
C LEU A 12 -7.25 5.84 -3.79
N ASP A 13 -7.36 4.64 -3.22
CA ASP A 13 -6.27 3.66 -3.23
C ASP A 13 -5.83 3.32 -4.66
N GLY A 14 -4.53 3.33 -4.91
CA GLY A 14 -3.95 2.93 -6.18
C GLY A 14 -4.35 3.75 -7.40
N THR A 15 -4.86 4.97 -7.23
CA THR A 15 -5.32 5.80 -8.37
C THR A 15 -4.15 6.57 -9.00
N PRO A 16 -3.81 6.33 -10.30
CA PRO A 16 -2.72 7.04 -10.96
C PRO A 16 -3.04 8.50 -11.31
N PHE A 17 -2.04 9.35 -11.18
CA PHE A 17 -2.08 10.74 -11.67
C PHE A 17 -2.34 10.79 -13.19
N SER A 18 -1.66 9.93 -13.95
CA SER A 18 -1.85 9.83 -15.42
C SER A 18 -3.26 9.42 -15.79
N LEU A 19 -3.88 8.48 -15.06
CA LEU A 19 -5.26 8.05 -15.28
C LEU A 19 -6.25 9.19 -15.03
N LEU A 20 -6.08 9.95 -13.94
CA LEU A 20 -6.96 11.08 -13.65
C LEU A 20 -6.88 12.15 -14.75
N ASN A 21 -5.68 12.46 -15.26
CA ASN A 21 -5.50 13.36 -16.39
C ASN A 21 -6.21 12.86 -17.64
N GLN A 22 -6.09 11.57 -17.96
CA GLN A 22 -6.79 10.95 -19.08
C GLN A 22 -8.32 11.08 -18.92
N LEU A 23 -8.87 10.67 -17.78
CA LEU A 23 -10.31 10.70 -17.51
C LEU A 23 -10.89 12.14 -17.52
N MET A 24 -10.12 13.10 -17.03
CA MET A 24 -10.50 14.52 -17.15
C MET A 24 -10.52 15.00 -18.61
N SER A 25 -9.53 14.59 -19.41
CA SER A 25 -9.46 14.95 -20.84
C SER A 25 -10.58 14.31 -21.66
N GLU A 26 -11.00 13.10 -21.30
CA GLU A 26 -12.13 12.37 -21.88
C GLU A 26 -13.51 12.90 -21.41
N GLY A 27 -13.53 13.87 -20.48
CA GLY A 27 -14.78 14.43 -19.94
C GLY A 27 -15.51 13.51 -18.95
N ILE A 28 -14.86 12.46 -18.47
CA ILE A 28 -15.41 11.48 -17.53
C ILE A 28 -15.43 12.04 -16.09
N MET A 29 -14.48 12.93 -15.75
CA MET A 29 -14.34 13.53 -14.42
C MET A 29 -14.46 15.06 -14.45
N PRO A 30 -15.64 15.64 -14.79
CA PRO A 30 -15.82 17.08 -14.91
C PRO A 30 -15.75 17.82 -13.57
N ASN A 31 -16.22 17.24 -12.45
CA ASN A 31 -16.13 17.87 -11.13
C ASN A 31 -14.67 17.97 -10.68
N PHE A 32 -13.90 16.89 -10.82
CA PHE A 32 -12.48 16.89 -10.47
C PHE A 32 -11.69 17.86 -11.38
N ARG A 33 -12.00 17.90 -12.69
CA ARG A 33 -11.42 18.86 -13.61
C ARG A 33 -11.65 20.32 -13.16
N GLN A 34 -12.85 20.65 -12.66
CA GLN A 34 -13.13 21.98 -12.10
C GLN A 34 -12.39 22.20 -10.78
N LEU A 35 -12.26 21.17 -9.97
CA LEU A 35 -11.61 21.26 -8.67
C LEU A 35 -10.11 21.53 -8.80
N VAL A 36 -9.40 20.93 -9.75
CA VAL A 36 -7.95 21.13 -9.94
C VAL A 36 -7.57 22.57 -10.32
N HIS A 37 -8.50 23.36 -10.82
CA HIS A 37 -8.28 24.79 -11.05
C HIS A 37 -8.32 25.65 -9.77
N LYS A 38 -8.74 25.07 -8.63
CA LYS A 38 -8.87 25.77 -7.34
C LYS A 38 -7.79 25.43 -6.35
N GLY A 39 -6.91 24.49 -6.67
CA GLY A 39 -5.84 24.01 -5.79
C GLY A 39 -4.61 23.58 -6.58
N ASP A 40 -3.72 22.86 -5.92
CA ASP A 40 -2.54 22.27 -6.54
C ASP A 40 -2.82 20.78 -6.83
N PHE A 41 -2.56 20.36 -8.07
CA PHE A 41 -2.70 18.97 -8.51
C PHE A 41 -1.40 18.50 -9.14
N ARG A 42 -0.79 17.47 -8.57
CA ARG A 42 0.53 16.98 -8.99
C ARG A 42 0.74 15.51 -8.73
N GLU A 43 1.76 14.98 -9.36
CA GLU A 43 2.31 13.65 -9.09
C GLU A 43 2.82 13.53 -7.65
N LEU A 44 2.63 12.35 -7.07
CA LEU A 44 3.15 11.94 -5.78
C LEU A 44 3.91 10.62 -5.93
N TYR A 45 5.00 10.46 -5.22
CA TYR A 45 5.69 9.18 -5.11
C TYR A 45 5.16 8.37 -3.94
N SER A 46 5.02 7.07 -4.14
CA SER A 46 4.81 6.11 -3.08
C SER A 46 6.09 5.92 -2.24
N VAL A 47 6.09 4.90 -1.40
CA VAL A 47 7.29 4.35 -0.75
C VAL A 47 7.68 3.05 -1.44
N GLN A 48 8.88 2.55 -1.15
CA GLN A 48 9.30 1.24 -1.63
C GLN A 48 9.22 0.20 -0.50
N PRO A 49 8.55 -0.94 -0.73
CA PRO A 49 7.76 -1.28 -1.91
C PRO A 49 6.40 -0.54 -1.94
N PRO A 50 5.83 -0.27 -3.13
CA PRO A 50 4.58 0.48 -3.29
C PRO A 50 3.35 -0.40 -2.99
N LEU A 51 3.18 -0.73 -1.72
CA LEU A 51 2.07 -1.52 -1.20
C LEU A 51 1.23 -0.68 -0.26
N SER A 52 -0.08 -0.82 -0.32
CA SER A 52 -1.02 -0.05 0.52
C SER A 52 -0.69 -0.17 2.02
N SER A 53 -0.32 -1.36 2.52
CA SER A 53 0.08 -1.52 3.93
C SER A 53 1.32 -0.70 4.30
N VAL A 54 2.30 -0.60 3.41
CA VAL A 54 3.56 0.13 3.64
C VAL A 54 3.35 1.63 3.43
N ALA A 55 2.67 2.00 2.35
CA ALA A 55 2.42 3.39 1.99
C ALA A 55 1.50 4.09 3.02
N TRP A 56 0.40 3.44 3.43
CA TRP A 56 -0.48 4.01 4.46
C TRP A 56 0.16 3.99 5.85
N ALA A 57 1.01 3.01 6.18
CA ALA A 57 1.81 3.08 7.40
C ALA A 57 2.77 4.28 7.38
N SER A 58 3.42 4.53 6.24
CA SER A 58 4.31 5.68 6.06
C SER A 58 3.55 7.01 6.11
N PHE A 59 2.38 7.11 5.45
CA PHE A 59 1.49 8.26 5.58
C PHE A 59 1.05 8.48 7.02
N MET A 60 0.57 7.46 7.70
CA MET A 60 0.05 7.61 9.06
C MET A 60 1.12 7.93 10.11
N THR A 61 2.38 7.62 9.86
CA THR A 61 3.46 7.82 10.83
C THR A 61 4.44 8.93 10.45
N GLY A 62 4.45 9.37 9.20
CA GLY A 62 5.46 10.29 8.67
C GLY A 62 6.87 9.70 8.70
N ALA A 63 6.99 8.38 8.58
CA ALA A 63 8.24 7.64 8.75
C ALA A 63 8.45 6.63 7.61
N LYS A 64 9.70 6.21 7.41
CA LYS A 64 10.07 5.18 6.44
C LYS A 64 9.81 3.76 6.96
N PRO A 65 9.74 2.73 6.10
CA PRO A 65 9.49 1.35 6.47
C PRO A 65 10.37 0.81 7.61
N ALA A 66 11.67 1.08 7.59
CA ALA A 66 12.57 0.68 8.68
C ALA A 66 12.25 1.30 10.04
N GLU A 67 11.71 2.53 10.03
CA GLU A 67 11.38 3.28 11.24
C GLU A 67 10.01 2.89 11.81
N HIS A 68 8.97 2.76 10.95
CA HIS A 68 7.63 2.38 11.42
C HIS A 68 7.43 0.86 11.54
N GLY A 69 8.34 0.04 10.99
CA GLY A 69 8.39 -1.39 11.22
C GLY A 69 7.49 -2.24 10.33
N ILE A 70 6.97 -1.71 9.22
CA ILE A 70 6.14 -2.43 8.24
C ILE A 70 6.82 -2.35 6.87
N SER A 71 7.14 -3.49 6.27
CA SER A 71 7.81 -3.56 4.97
C SER A 71 7.03 -4.35 3.90
N GLY A 72 5.86 -4.91 4.24
CA GLY A 72 5.02 -5.64 3.30
C GLY A 72 3.67 -6.04 3.85
N PHE A 73 2.92 -6.81 3.06
CA PHE A 73 1.68 -7.48 3.52
C PHE A 73 1.95 -8.71 4.38
N VAL A 74 3.12 -9.33 4.20
CA VAL A 74 3.57 -10.48 4.98
C VAL A 74 4.95 -10.16 5.50
N GLU A 75 5.14 -10.36 6.78
CA GLU A 75 6.44 -10.25 7.46
C GLU A 75 6.89 -11.62 7.97
N ARG A 76 8.17 -11.75 8.29
CA ARG A 76 8.74 -12.94 8.88
C ARG A 76 9.23 -12.69 10.31
N ASP A 77 9.17 -13.72 11.11
CA ASP A 77 9.92 -13.81 12.36
C ASP A 77 11.19 -14.64 12.09
N PRO A 78 12.37 -14.05 12.13
CA PRO A 78 13.61 -14.77 11.80
C PRO A 78 13.95 -15.87 12.78
N GLN A 79 13.46 -15.80 14.03
CA GLN A 79 13.76 -16.80 15.08
C GLN A 79 12.83 -18.01 15.04
N THR A 80 11.60 -17.84 14.55
CA THR A 80 10.62 -18.94 14.46
C THR A 80 10.42 -19.44 13.04
N MET A 81 10.84 -18.65 12.04
CA MET A 81 10.54 -18.84 10.61
C MET A 81 9.03 -18.75 10.30
N ASP A 82 8.22 -18.22 11.21
CA ASP A 82 6.81 -17.95 10.93
C ASP A 82 6.65 -16.71 10.05
N TRP A 83 5.73 -16.80 9.08
CA TRP A 83 5.28 -15.65 8.29
C TRP A 83 3.94 -15.18 8.84
N PHE A 84 3.79 -13.87 8.98
CA PHE A 84 2.59 -13.29 9.56
C PHE A 84 2.19 -11.99 8.84
N VAL A 85 0.91 -11.63 8.95
CA VAL A 85 0.39 -10.37 8.43
C VAL A 85 0.53 -9.30 9.50
N PRO A 86 1.31 -8.23 9.27
CA PRO A 86 1.48 -7.16 10.24
C PRO A 86 0.17 -6.38 10.43
N LYS A 87 -0.05 -5.91 11.66
CA LYS A 87 -1.22 -5.13 12.07
C LYS A 87 -0.79 -3.81 12.71
N ALA A 88 -1.76 -2.96 13.04
CA ALA A 88 -1.53 -1.64 13.63
C ALA A 88 -0.72 -1.68 14.95
N ASP A 89 -0.85 -2.76 15.72
CA ASP A 89 -0.09 -2.99 16.97
C ASP A 89 1.41 -3.26 16.75
N ARG A 90 1.84 -3.48 15.51
CA ARG A 90 3.24 -3.62 15.11
C ARG A 90 3.91 -2.30 14.72
N LEU A 91 3.16 -1.22 14.59
CA LEU A 91 3.72 0.10 14.28
C LEU A 91 4.66 0.55 15.42
N LYS A 92 5.91 0.85 15.06
CA LYS A 92 6.94 1.34 16.00
C LYS A 92 6.89 2.87 16.17
N LYS A 93 6.11 3.56 15.36
CA LYS A 93 5.92 5.02 15.42
C LYS A 93 4.45 5.34 15.72
N LYS A 94 4.23 6.42 16.45
CA LYS A 94 2.88 6.87 16.81
C LYS A 94 2.14 7.36 15.57
N PRO A 95 0.93 6.86 15.29
CA PRO A 95 0.15 7.29 14.11
C PRO A 95 -0.38 8.72 14.24
N LEU A 96 -0.55 9.39 13.09
CA LEU A 96 -1.10 10.74 12.95
C LEU A 96 -2.38 10.97 13.77
N LEU A 97 -3.32 10.02 13.73
CA LEU A 97 -4.59 10.14 14.45
C LEU A 97 -4.42 10.21 15.96
N GLN A 98 -3.45 9.49 16.52
CA GLN A 98 -3.12 9.58 17.94
C GLN A 98 -2.43 10.90 18.27
N ILE A 99 -1.50 11.35 17.41
CA ILE A 99 -0.81 12.64 17.59
C ILE A 99 -1.83 13.79 17.59
N LEU A 100 -2.75 13.81 16.62
CA LEU A 100 -3.81 14.80 16.54
C LEU A 100 -4.76 14.73 17.76
N SER A 101 -5.11 13.52 18.19
CA SER A 101 -5.95 13.31 19.37
C SER A 101 -5.30 13.86 20.66
N GLU A 102 -4.00 13.65 20.86
CA GLU A 102 -3.24 14.18 21.99
C GLU A 102 -3.14 15.72 21.98
N LYS A 103 -3.23 16.32 20.79
CA LYS A 103 -3.34 17.79 20.61
C LYS A 103 -4.79 18.30 20.76
N GLY A 104 -5.70 17.46 21.24
CA GLY A 104 -7.12 17.82 21.47
C GLY A 104 -7.96 17.89 20.20
N LYS A 105 -7.43 17.55 19.01
CA LYS A 105 -8.20 17.54 17.77
C LYS A 105 -9.16 16.36 17.73
N ARG A 106 -10.40 16.61 17.27
CA ARG A 106 -11.36 15.55 17.00
C ARG A 106 -11.09 14.92 15.64
N VAL A 107 -10.88 13.60 15.62
CA VAL A 107 -10.53 12.87 14.43
C VAL A 107 -11.62 11.88 14.03
N PHE A 108 -11.89 11.80 12.74
CA PHE A 108 -12.66 10.74 12.12
C PHE A 108 -11.77 10.05 11.08
N SER A 109 -11.68 8.73 11.13
CA SER A 109 -10.96 7.95 10.11
C SER A 109 -11.72 6.69 9.75
N MET A 110 -11.91 6.44 8.46
CA MET A 110 -12.64 5.29 7.95
C MET A 110 -11.88 4.57 6.86
N ASN A 111 -11.72 3.27 7.05
CA ASN A 111 -11.21 2.29 6.08
C ASN A 111 -9.73 2.41 5.71
N VAL A 112 -8.93 3.21 6.41
CA VAL A 112 -7.50 3.32 6.12
C VAL A 112 -6.80 2.00 6.44
N PRO A 113 -5.97 1.44 5.54
CA PRO A 113 -5.19 0.24 5.80
C PRO A 113 -4.29 0.37 7.03
N LEU A 114 -3.98 -0.76 7.64
CA LEU A 114 -3.09 -0.86 8.81
C LEU A 114 -3.58 -0.08 10.05
N THR A 115 -4.90 0.08 10.19
CA THR A 115 -5.54 0.64 11.38
C THR A 115 -6.23 -0.42 12.26
N TYR A 116 -6.11 -1.70 11.92
CA TYR A 116 -6.61 -2.83 12.72
C TYR A 116 -5.46 -3.51 13.50
N PRO A 117 -5.65 -3.84 14.80
CA PRO A 117 -6.79 -3.51 15.66
C PRO A 117 -6.91 -2.00 15.91
N PRO A 118 -8.16 -1.49 16.10
CA PRO A 118 -8.37 -0.07 16.32
C PRO A 118 -7.78 0.37 17.65
N TYR A 119 -7.19 1.55 17.66
CA TYR A 119 -6.61 2.17 18.84
C TYR A 119 -7.43 3.40 19.28
N LYS A 120 -7.23 3.82 20.52
CA LYS A 120 -7.93 4.97 21.11
C LYS A 120 -7.58 6.27 20.38
N VAL A 121 -8.60 7.05 20.02
CA VAL A 121 -8.51 8.40 19.43
C VAL A 121 -9.52 9.33 20.07
N ASN A 122 -9.35 10.64 19.93
CA ASN A 122 -10.36 11.62 20.28
C ASN A 122 -11.38 11.74 19.14
N GLY A 123 -12.32 10.80 19.04
CA GLY A 123 -13.28 10.71 17.94
C GLY A 123 -13.59 9.29 17.53
N ILE A 124 -13.61 9.02 16.21
CA ILE A 124 -14.00 7.72 15.65
C ILE A 124 -12.90 7.19 14.73
N LEU A 125 -12.55 5.90 14.93
CA LEU A 125 -11.68 5.13 14.05
C LEU A 125 -12.42 3.88 13.60
N ILE A 126 -12.63 3.74 12.29
CA ILE A 126 -13.17 2.56 11.60
C ILE A 126 -12.03 1.94 10.81
N SER A 127 -11.54 0.79 11.26
CA SER A 127 -10.40 0.10 10.63
C SER A 127 -10.75 -0.42 9.24
N GLY A 128 -9.76 -0.37 8.35
CA GLY A 128 -9.87 -0.85 6.98
C GLY A 128 -9.39 -2.28 6.79
N PHE A 129 -8.83 -2.51 5.64
CA PHE A 129 -8.26 -3.77 5.15
C PHE A 129 -7.54 -4.58 6.24
N LEU A 130 -7.66 -5.89 6.21
CA LEU A 130 -7.24 -6.90 7.19
C LEU A 130 -8.17 -7.05 8.41
N ASN A 131 -9.17 -6.22 8.57
CA ASN A 131 -10.24 -6.43 9.53
C ASN A 131 -11.33 -7.33 8.92
N LYS A 132 -11.55 -8.51 9.51
CA LYS A 132 -12.56 -9.48 9.04
C LYS A 132 -13.92 -9.34 9.73
N ASP A 133 -14.00 -8.58 10.82
CA ASP A 133 -15.25 -8.36 11.57
C ASP A 133 -15.35 -6.91 12.01
N ILE A 134 -16.22 -6.15 11.34
CA ILE A 134 -16.41 -4.72 11.61
C ILE A 134 -16.76 -4.43 13.08
N ARG A 135 -17.40 -5.37 13.79
CA ARG A 135 -17.73 -5.21 15.22
C ARG A 135 -16.50 -5.12 16.11
N LYS A 136 -15.36 -5.67 15.67
CA LYS A 136 -14.06 -5.63 16.35
C LYS A 136 -13.12 -4.57 15.77
N GLY A 137 -13.53 -3.89 14.71
CA GLY A 137 -12.70 -2.99 13.91
C GLY A 137 -12.97 -1.51 14.18
N THR A 138 -13.59 -1.13 15.29
CA THR A 138 -13.93 0.28 15.53
C THR A 138 -13.55 0.76 16.92
N TYR A 139 -13.22 2.04 17.00
CA TYR A 139 -13.16 2.81 18.22
C TYR A 139 -14.04 4.06 18.07
N PRO A 140 -15.01 4.31 18.97
CA PRO A 140 -15.48 3.42 20.04
C PRO A 140 -16.15 2.14 19.52
N ALA A 141 -16.15 1.08 20.33
CA ALA A 141 -16.67 -0.24 19.94
C ALA A 141 -18.14 -0.26 19.47
N PRO A 142 -19.08 0.53 20.04
CA PRO A 142 -20.49 0.55 19.60
C PRO A 142 -20.68 0.92 18.11
N ILE A 143 -19.76 1.67 17.52
CA ILE A 143 -19.79 2.04 16.09
C ILE A 143 -19.79 0.78 15.20
N GLY A 144 -19.08 -0.28 15.59
CA GLY A 144 -19.04 -1.52 14.83
C GLY A 144 -20.39 -2.23 14.72
N ALA A 145 -21.18 -2.23 15.80
CA ALA A 145 -22.54 -2.78 15.77
C ALA A 145 -23.48 -1.95 14.88
N PHE A 146 -23.38 -0.63 14.94
CA PHE A 146 -24.12 0.30 14.08
C PHE A 146 -23.79 0.05 12.59
N LEU A 147 -22.50 0.02 12.24
CA LEU A 147 -22.04 -0.23 10.85
C LEU A 147 -22.54 -1.58 10.33
N LYS A 148 -22.48 -2.63 11.15
CA LYS A 148 -23.02 -3.94 10.79
C LYS A 148 -24.52 -3.89 10.51
N ALA A 149 -25.29 -3.20 11.34
CA ALA A 149 -26.74 -3.02 11.15
C ALA A 149 -27.07 -2.24 9.88
N LYS A 150 -26.17 -1.33 9.43
CA LYS A 150 -26.27 -0.59 8.15
C LYS A 150 -25.78 -1.38 6.93
N GLY A 151 -25.30 -2.59 7.13
CA GLY A 151 -24.75 -3.42 6.04
C GLY A 151 -23.43 -2.92 5.48
N TYR A 152 -22.63 -2.19 6.30
CA TYR A 152 -21.31 -1.73 5.89
C TYR A 152 -20.35 -2.90 5.66
N VAL A 153 -19.64 -2.86 4.54
CA VAL A 153 -18.65 -3.84 4.13
C VAL A 153 -17.28 -3.18 4.08
N ILE A 154 -16.27 -3.84 4.65
CA ILE A 154 -14.91 -3.29 4.77
C ILE A 154 -14.18 -3.32 3.43
N ASP A 155 -14.30 -4.42 2.68
CA ASP A 155 -13.62 -4.67 1.41
C ASP A 155 -14.43 -5.66 0.56
N ALA A 156 -14.24 -5.62 -0.76
CA ALA A 156 -14.81 -6.59 -1.67
C ALA A 156 -14.11 -7.95 -1.55
N ASP A 157 -14.84 -9.03 -1.82
CA ASP A 157 -14.28 -10.38 -1.78
C ASP A 157 -13.53 -10.71 -3.08
N VAL A 158 -12.20 -10.66 -3.00
CA VAL A 158 -11.29 -10.97 -4.11
C VAL A 158 -11.53 -12.38 -4.69
N GLU A 159 -11.99 -13.35 -3.90
CA GLU A 159 -12.30 -14.70 -4.39
C GLU A 159 -13.50 -14.70 -5.33
N THR A 160 -14.44 -13.78 -5.16
CA THR A 160 -15.52 -13.57 -6.15
C THR A 160 -14.94 -13.12 -7.49
N GLY A 161 -14.00 -12.16 -7.49
CA GLY A 161 -13.35 -11.67 -8.70
C GLY A 161 -12.56 -12.73 -9.48
N LYS A 162 -11.98 -13.69 -8.77
CA LYS A 162 -11.28 -14.82 -9.40
C LYS A 162 -12.22 -15.78 -10.14
N ARG A 163 -13.51 -15.79 -9.80
CA ARG A 163 -14.51 -16.72 -10.37
C ARG A 163 -15.44 -16.04 -11.35
N ASP A 164 -15.88 -14.82 -11.05
CA ASP A 164 -16.87 -14.09 -11.81
C ASP A 164 -16.60 -12.57 -11.74
N LEU A 165 -16.08 -12.03 -12.85
CA LEU A 165 -15.75 -10.60 -12.95
C LEU A 165 -16.99 -9.71 -12.90
N GLN A 166 -18.14 -10.18 -13.43
CA GLN A 166 -19.37 -9.40 -13.41
C GLN A 166 -19.92 -9.27 -11.99
N ALA A 167 -20.03 -10.37 -11.27
CA ALA A 167 -20.46 -10.38 -9.88
C ALA A 167 -19.49 -9.57 -8.99
N PHE A 168 -18.20 -9.61 -9.29
CA PHE A 168 -17.21 -8.81 -8.56
C PHE A 168 -17.35 -7.31 -8.81
N PHE A 169 -17.62 -6.91 -10.06
CA PHE A 169 -17.86 -5.51 -10.38
C PHE A 169 -19.10 -4.97 -9.64
N GLU A 170 -20.20 -5.71 -9.65
CA GLU A 170 -21.42 -5.37 -8.90
C GLU A 170 -21.16 -5.27 -7.39
N GLN A 171 -20.30 -6.14 -6.86
CA GLN A 171 -19.87 -6.07 -5.47
C GLN A 171 -19.04 -4.82 -5.18
N LEU A 172 -18.14 -4.41 -6.09
CA LEU A 172 -17.36 -3.17 -5.95
C LEU A 172 -18.28 -1.95 -5.88
N GLU A 173 -19.28 -1.86 -6.75
CA GLU A 173 -20.27 -0.78 -6.72
C GLU A 173 -21.04 -0.77 -5.40
N PHE A 174 -21.51 -1.93 -4.94
CA PHE A 174 -22.22 -2.05 -3.68
C PHE A 174 -21.37 -1.60 -2.48
N VAL A 175 -20.10 -2.04 -2.42
CA VAL A 175 -19.19 -1.69 -1.32
C VAL A 175 -18.87 -0.19 -1.33
N LEU A 176 -18.65 0.39 -2.52
CA LEU A 176 -18.44 1.83 -2.68
C LEU A 176 -19.65 2.63 -2.17
N GLU A 177 -20.88 2.26 -2.56
CA GLU A 177 -22.08 2.96 -2.12
C GLU A 177 -22.26 2.88 -0.59
N LYS A 178 -22.00 1.73 0.03
CA LYS A 178 -22.04 1.58 1.49
C LYS A 178 -20.98 2.44 2.19
N ARG A 179 -19.80 2.55 1.62
CA ARG A 179 -18.73 3.42 2.14
C ARG A 179 -19.12 4.89 2.05
N VAL A 180 -19.63 5.32 0.91
CA VAL A 180 -20.06 6.69 0.65
C VAL A 180 -21.26 7.07 1.53
N GLU A 181 -22.24 6.17 1.69
CA GLU A 181 -23.37 6.35 2.62
C GLU A 181 -22.86 6.64 4.04
N MET A 182 -21.94 5.82 4.56
CA MET A 182 -21.42 5.97 5.91
C MET A 182 -20.49 7.18 6.04
N MET A 183 -19.69 7.51 5.02
CA MET A 183 -18.88 8.72 5.00
C MET A 183 -19.75 9.97 5.18
N PHE A 184 -20.80 10.12 4.39
CA PHE A 184 -21.70 11.28 4.50
C PHE A 184 -22.53 11.27 5.79
N HIS A 185 -22.93 10.09 6.27
CA HIS A 185 -23.61 9.97 7.57
C HIS A 185 -22.75 10.53 8.70
N PHE A 186 -21.52 10.05 8.86
CA PHE A 186 -20.62 10.52 9.92
C PHE A 186 -20.16 11.96 9.73
N TYR A 187 -19.99 12.42 8.50
CA TYR A 187 -19.69 13.81 8.24
C TYR A 187 -20.76 14.76 8.81
N GLN A 188 -22.02 14.39 8.68
CA GLN A 188 -23.16 15.20 9.17
C GLN A 188 -23.39 15.06 10.67
N GLN A 189 -23.15 13.89 11.25
CA GLN A 189 -23.48 13.59 12.64
C GLN A 189 -22.36 13.92 13.61
N GLU A 190 -21.10 13.93 13.16
CA GLU A 190 -19.96 14.08 14.03
C GLU A 190 -19.31 15.47 13.91
N LYS A 191 -18.81 15.96 15.04
CA LYS A 191 -17.88 17.10 15.05
C LYS A 191 -16.47 16.58 14.80
N TRP A 192 -15.72 17.23 13.91
CA TRP A 192 -14.37 16.83 13.57
C TRP A 192 -13.49 18.04 13.24
N ASP A 193 -12.21 17.91 13.49
CA ASP A 193 -11.15 18.80 13.00
C ASP A 193 -10.38 18.13 11.83
N PHE A 194 -10.19 16.81 11.92
CA PHE A 194 -9.58 15.98 10.86
C PHE A 194 -10.56 14.86 10.47
N PHE A 195 -10.93 14.80 9.19
CA PHE A 195 -11.83 13.77 8.65
C PHE A 195 -11.15 13.06 7.49
N MET A 196 -10.97 11.75 7.58
CA MET A 196 -10.33 10.95 6.53
C MET A 196 -11.18 9.75 6.15
N THR A 197 -11.45 9.61 4.85
CA THR A 197 -12.06 8.40 4.28
C THR A 197 -11.18 7.83 3.19
N HIS A 198 -11.03 6.52 3.21
CA HIS A 198 -10.25 5.78 2.25
C HIS A 198 -11.16 4.89 1.40
N ILE A 199 -11.04 5.00 0.08
CA ILE A 199 -11.76 4.22 -0.94
C ILE A 199 -10.79 3.17 -1.48
N MET A 200 -10.93 1.92 -1.03
CA MET A 200 -10.15 0.77 -1.47
C MET A 200 -10.61 0.24 -2.84
N GLU A 201 -11.85 0.53 -3.21
CA GLU A 201 -12.51 -0.04 -4.38
C GLU A 201 -11.83 0.36 -5.68
N THR A 202 -11.11 1.48 -5.72
CA THR A 202 -10.30 1.91 -6.87
C THR A 202 -9.12 0.97 -7.12
N ASP A 203 -8.40 0.56 -6.08
CA ASP A 203 -7.34 -0.45 -6.18
C ASP A 203 -7.90 -1.79 -6.68
N ARG A 204 -9.01 -2.25 -6.10
CA ARG A 204 -9.67 -3.49 -6.51
C ARG A 204 -10.11 -3.46 -7.97
N LEU A 205 -10.69 -2.32 -8.41
CA LEU A 205 -11.05 -2.10 -9.81
C LEU A 205 -9.83 -2.23 -10.71
N HIS A 206 -8.73 -1.60 -10.35
CA HIS A 206 -7.51 -1.61 -11.17
C HIS A 206 -6.88 -3.01 -11.25
N HIS A 207 -6.83 -3.75 -10.17
CA HIS A 207 -6.29 -5.11 -10.20
C HIS A 207 -7.01 -6.01 -11.19
N PHE A 208 -8.36 -5.94 -11.26
CA PHE A 208 -9.14 -6.86 -12.09
C PHE A 208 -9.46 -6.32 -13.48
N PHE A 209 -9.61 -4.99 -13.63
CA PHE A 209 -10.19 -4.41 -14.86
C PHE A 209 -9.26 -3.50 -15.64
N TRP A 210 -7.99 -3.35 -15.24
CA TRP A 210 -7.03 -2.46 -15.93
C TRP A 210 -6.86 -2.80 -17.41
N LYS A 211 -6.75 -4.10 -17.74
CA LYS A 211 -6.66 -4.57 -19.13
C LYS A 211 -7.83 -4.10 -19.97
N TYR A 212 -9.03 -4.30 -19.43
CA TYR A 212 -10.24 -3.99 -20.17
C TYR A 212 -10.35 -2.49 -20.48
N PHE A 213 -9.97 -1.66 -19.51
CA PHE A 213 -9.92 -0.22 -19.70
C PHE A 213 -8.84 0.19 -20.71
N SER A 214 -7.59 -0.27 -20.53
CA SER A 214 -6.45 0.15 -21.35
C SER A 214 -6.48 -0.34 -22.78
N GLU A 215 -7.18 -1.47 -23.05
CA GLU A 215 -7.35 -2.07 -24.37
C GLU A 215 -8.77 -1.82 -24.95
N ASP A 216 -9.59 -1.00 -24.27
CA ASP A 216 -10.98 -0.63 -24.61
C ASP A 216 -11.88 -1.85 -24.85
N LEU A 217 -11.77 -2.88 -24.02
CA LEU A 217 -12.48 -4.15 -24.18
C LEU A 217 -13.87 -4.12 -23.51
N PRO A 218 -14.97 -4.29 -24.28
CA PRO A 218 -16.30 -4.35 -23.71
C PRO A 218 -16.54 -5.67 -22.93
N PRO A 219 -17.48 -5.70 -21.95
CA PRO A 219 -18.24 -4.55 -21.46
C PRO A 219 -17.51 -3.76 -20.37
N PHE A 220 -16.37 -4.24 -19.89
CA PHE A 220 -15.71 -3.74 -18.68
C PHE A 220 -14.98 -2.41 -18.89
N ALA A 221 -14.59 -2.04 -20.12
CA ALA A 221 -14.02 -0.74 -20.39
C ALA A 221 -14.99 0.40 -20.02
N GLU A 222 -16.25 0.29 -20.46
CA GLU A 222 -17.28 1.29 -20.14
C GLU A 222 -17.68 1.24 -18.65
N LYS A 223 -17.75 0.04 -18.04
CA LYS A 223 -17.99 -0.13 -16.60
C LYS A 223 -16.89 0.55 -15.75
N PHE A 224 -15.64 0.43 -16.17
CA PHE A 224 -14.52 1.13 -15.52
C PHE A 224 -14.71 2.66 -15.58
N ARG A 225 -15.10 3.21 -16.75
CA ARG A 225 -15.41 4.64 -16.90
C ARG A 225 -16.60 5.06 -16.05
N GLN A 226 -17.66 4.24 -15.98
CA GLN A 226 -18.85 4.51 -15.14
C GLN A 226 -18.48 4.55 -13.65
N PHE A 227 -17.62 3.67 -13.20
CA PHE A 227 -17.12 3.68 -11.83
C PHE A 227 -16.40 5.02 -11.52
N TYR A 228 -15.56 5.51 -12.44
CA TYR A 228 -14.88 6.79 -12.26
C TYR A 228 -15.81 8.00 -12.40
N ARG A 229 -16.87 7.93 -13.19
CA ARG A 229 -17.93 8.95 -13.14
C ARG A 229 -18.56 9.01 -11.75
N ARG A 230 -18.77 7.85 -11.13
CA ARG A 230 -19.29 7.81 -9.75
C ARG A 230 -18.31 8.39 -8.74
N ILE A 231 -17.02 8.11 -8.84
CA ILE A 231 -15.97 8.75 -8.03
C ILE A 231 -16.00 10.28 -8.23
N ASP A 232 -16.13 10.75 -9.45
CA ASP A 232 -16.20 12.19 -9.75
C ASP A 232 -17.42 12.87 -9.10
N GLU A 233 -18.59 12.22 -9.14
CA GLU A 233 -19.80 12.69 -8.45
C GLU A 233 -19.59 12.79 -6.93
N ILE A 234 -18.89 11.81 -6.32
CA ILE A 234 -18.55 11.81 -4.89
C ILE A 234 -17.64 13.00 -4.59
N ILE A 235 -16.59 13.21 -5.38
CA ILE A 235 -15.68 14.36 -5.24
C ILE A 235 -16.46 15.68 -5.33
N GLY A 236 -17.31 15.83 -6.34
CA GLY A 236 -18.14 17.02 -6.53
C GLY A 236 -19.10 17.26 -5.36
N LYS A 237 -19.68 16.19 -4.80
CA LYS A 237 -20.52 16.30 -3.60
C LYS A 237 -19.72 16.71 -2.37
N VAL A 238 -18.55 16.13 -2.15
CA VAL A 238 -17.63 16.52 -1.07
C VAL A 238 -17.27 18.00 -1.17
N GLN A 239 -16.85 18.47 -2.35
CA GLN A 239 -16.50 19.87 -2.59
C GLN A 239 -17.63 20.83 -2.23
N ARG A 240 -18.87 20.52 -2.67
CA ARG A 240 -20.04 21.39 -2.41
C ARG A 240 -20.48 21.41 -0.95
N MET A 241 -20.15 20.37 -0.20
CA MET A 241 -20.56 20.21 1.20
C MET A 241 -19.56 20.83 2.17
N LEU A 242 -18.30 20.94 1.81
CA LEU A 242 -17.27 21.49 2.67
C LEU A 242 -17.44 23.00 2.81
N PRO A 243 -17.40 23.55 4.05
CA PRO A 243 -17.28 24.98 4.28
C PRO A 243 -16.02 25.57 3.65
N ASP A 244 -16.06 26.83 3.25
CA ASP A 244 -14.95 27.54 2.59
C ASP A 244 -13.65 27.58 3.42
N ASP A 245 -13.75 27.50 4.75
CA ASP A 245 -12.64 27.48 5.69
C ASP A 245 -12.06 26.07 5.95
N THR A 246 -12.57 25.05 5.25
CA THR A 246 -12.11 23.66 5.38
C THR A 246 -11.14 23.32 4.27
N ALA A 247 -9.93 22.94 4.66
CA ALA A 247 -8.94 22.43 3.72
C ALA A 247 -9.34 21.04 3.17
N LEU A 248 -9.01 20.80 1.91
CA LEU A 248 -9.28 19.55 1.21
C LEU A 248 -7.99 18.92 0.68
N LEU A 249 -7.82 17.64 0.94
CA LEU A 249 -6.72 16.82 0.44
C LEU A 249 -7.28 15.57 -0.24
N LEU A 250 -6.93 15.36 -1.51
CA LEU A 250 -7.18 14.12 -2.23
C LEU A 250 -5.83 13.50 -2.59
N LEU A 251 -5.68 12.18 -2.39
CA LEU A 251 -4.42 11.50 -2.72
C LEU A 251 -4.64 10.02 -3.01
N SER A 252 -3.65 9.41 -3.67
CA SER A 252 -3.45 7.97 -3.69
C SER A 252 -2.12 7.59 -3.06
N ASP A 253 -2.01 6.36 -2.65
CA ASP A 253 -0.81 5.83 -2.01
C ASP A 253 0.21 5.27 -2.99
N HIS A 254 -0.21 4.84 -4.17
CA HIS A 254 0.62 4.40 -5.30
C HIS A 254 -0.10 4.60 -6.63
N GLY A 255 0.63 4.45 -7.72
CA GLY A 255 0.09 4.38 -9.06
C GLY A 255 -0.26 2.96 -9.49
N PHE A 256 -0.65 2.79 -10.75
CA PHE A 256 -1.02 1.51 -11.35
C PHE A 256 -0.56 1.40 -12.80
N THR A 257 -0.31 0.17 -13.25
CA THR A 257 -0.01 -0.13 -14.65
C THR A 257 -0.55 -1.49 -15.06
N ARG A 258 -0.59 -1.73 -16.39
CA ARG A 258 -0.97 -3.04 -16.96
C ARG A 258 -0.04 -4.13 -16.46
N LEU A 259 -0.60 -5.19 -15.85
CA LEU A 259 0.15 -6.39 -15.48
C LEU A 259 0.32 -7.29 -16.71
N LYS A 260 1.56 -7.68 -17.01
CA LYS A 260 1.92 -8.66 -18.05
C LYS A 260 2.10 -10.05 -17.46
N TYR A 261 2.93 -10.13 -16.41
CA TYR A 261 3.24 -11.39 -15.72
C TYR A 261 3.40 -11.19 -14.22
N GLU A 262 2.89 -12.14 -13.45
CA GLU A 262 3.35 -12.42 -12.10
C GLU A 262 4.64 -13.24 -12.19
N VAL A 263 5.64 -12.90 -11.36
CA VAL A 263 6.99 -13.50 -11.38
C VAL A 263 7.29 -14.08 -10.00
N TYR A 264 7.43 -15.37 -9.90
CA TYR A 264 7.53 -16.10 -8.64
C TYR A 264 8.99 -16.27 -8.21
N LEU A 265 9.49 -15.34 -7.39
CA LEU A 265 10.91 -15.27 -7.02
C LEU A 265 11.40 -16.49 -6.23
N ASN A 266 10.58 -17.11 -5.39
CA ASN A 266 10.99 -18.34 -4.70
C ASN A 266 11.15 -19.50 -5.69
N ARG A 267 10.36 -19.56 -6.78
CA ARG A 267 10.58 -20.51 -7.87
C ARG A 267 11.91 -20.24 -8.58
N TRP A 268 12.21 -18.98 -8.88
CA TRP A 268 13.50 -18.60 -9.45
C TRP A 268 14.67 -18.99 -8.55
N LEU A 269 14.56 -18.75 -7.23
CA LEU A 269 15.59 -19.13 -6.26
C LEU A 269 15.80 -20.65 -6.22
N VAL A 270 14.74 -21.46 -6.32
CA VAL A 270 14.83 -22.93 -6.41
C VAL A 270 15.54 -23.36 -7.69
N GLU A 271 15.14 -22.82 -8.86
CA GLU A 271 15.75 -23.17 -10.16
C GLU A 271 17.24 -22.81 -10.25
N ASN A 272 17.67 -21.80 -9.47
CA ASN A 272 19.07 -21.36 -9.40
C ASN A 272 19.85 -21.96 -8.22
N GLY A 273 19.26 -22.89 -7.44
CA GLY A 273 19.92 -23.59 -6.33
C GLY A 273 20.14 -22.77 -5.05
N TYR A 274 19.45 -21.60 -4.90
CA TYR A 274 19.54 -20.78 -3.69
C TYR A 274 18.49 -21.14 -2.63
N LEU A 275 17.38 -21.75 -3.02
CA LEU A 275 16.30 -22.17 -2.14
C LEU A 275 16.04 -23.67 -2.30
N LEU A 276 16.01 -24.37 -1.17
CA LEU A 276 15.69 -25.79 -1.08
C LEU A 276 14.57 -25.97 -0.08
N TYR A 277 13.78 -27.04 -0.25
CA TYR A 277 12.72 -27.39 0.69
C TYR A 277 12.92 -28.81 1.22
N GLU A 278 12.53 -29.07 2.46
CA GLU A 278 12.56 -30.41 3.05
C GLU A 278 11.50 -31.34 2.47
N GLN A 279 10.39 -30.76 1.98
CA GLN A 279 9.31 -31.49 1.29
C GLN A 279 8.75 -30.65 0.13
N MET A 280 8.18 -31.33 -0.89
CA MET A 280 7.62 -30.69 -2.07
C MET A 280 6.16 -31.15 -2.30
N PRO A 281 5.20 -30.25 -2.51
CA PRO A 281 5.33 -28.81 -2.28
C PRO A 281 5.47 -28.47 -0.79
N PRO A 282 6.15 -27.36 -0.43
CA PRO A 282 6.28 -26.93 0.96
C PRO A 282 4.90 -26.49 1.50
N LYS A 283 4.64 -26.81 2.77
CA LYS A 283 3.38 -26.47 3.45
C LYS A 283 3.48 -25.21 4.30
N SER A 284 4.70 -24.89 4.73
CA SER A 284 4.98 -23.75 5.60
C SER A 284 6.39 -23.21 5.36
N PRO A 285 6.71 -21.98 5.79
CA PRO A 285 8.08 -21.47 5.74
C PRO A 285 9.09 -22.31 6.54
N LYS A 286 8.62 -23.13 7.48
CA LYS A 286 9.46 -24.04 8.26
C LYS A 286 10.01 -25.20 7.42
N ASP A 287 9.44 -25.45 6.25
CA ASP A 287 9.92 -26.43 5.28
C ASP A 287 11.10 -25.92 4.44
N ILE A 288 11.50 -24.66 4.61
CA ILE A 288 12.74 -24.13 4.02
C ILE A 288 13.92 -24.89 4.62
N HIS A 289 14.63 -25.60 3.73
CA HIS A 289 15.74 -26.45 4.16
C HIS A 289 16.88 -25.60 4.73
N PRO A 290 17.57 -26.03 5.81
CA PRO A 290 18.68 -25.28 6.42
C PRO A 290 19.80 -24.89 5.45
N PHE A 291 20.04 -25.67 4.39
CA PHE A 291 21.05 -25.36 3.36
C PHE A 291 20.61 -24.32 2.34
N SER A 292 19.37 -23.82 2.41
CA SER A 292 18.94 -22.70 1.59
C SER A 292 19.81 -21.47 1.87
N LYS A 293 20.16 -20.75 0.80
CA LYS A 293 20.97 -19.53 0.89
C LYS A 293 20.12 -18.28 1.00
N ALA A 294 18.95 -18.27 0.36
CA ALA A 294 18.04 -17.13 0.34
C ALA A 294 16.58 -17.57 0.13
N PHE A 295 15.65 -16.71 0.50
CA PHE A 295 14.21 -16.83 0.21
C PHE A 295 13.61 -15.45 -0.01
N SER A 296 12.43 -15.40 -0.64
CA SER A 296 11.74 -14.13 -0.98
C SER A 296 10.39 -14.02 -0.30
N LEU A 297 10.04 -12.77 0.06
CA LEU A 297 8.70 -12.33 0.46
C LEU A 297 8.18 -11.28 -0.52
N TYR A 298 6.85 -11.21 -0.68
CA TYR A 298 6.18 -10.25 -1.54
C TYR A 298 6.35 -8.79 -1.04
N PRO A 299 6.57 -7.84 -1.93
CA PRO A 299 7.00 -7.94 -3.32
C PRO A 299 8.51 -7.78 -3.43
N GLY A 300 9.17 -8.67 -4.13
CA GLY A 300 10.59 -8.51 -4.49
C GLY A 300 11.59 -8.44 -3.34
N ARG A 301 11.16 -8.72 -2.11
CA ARG A 301 12.00 -8.68 -0.90
C ARG A 301 12.75 -9.98 -0.72
N ILE A 302 14.08 -9.95 -0.79
CA ILE A 302 14.95 -11.13 -0.67
C ILE A 302 15.69 -11.07 0.64
N TYR A 303 15.66 -12.18 1.35
CA TYR A 303 16.32 -12.40 2.63
C TYR A 303 17.37 -13.49 2.49
N ILE A 304 18.60 -13.18 2.90
CA ILE A 304 19.67 -14.16 3.02
C ILE A 304 19.41 -15.02 4.26
N ASN A 305 19.56 -16.33 4.14
CA ASN A 305 19.45 -17.26 5.26
C ASN A 305 20.70 -17.15 6.17
N LEU A 306 20.79 -16.02 6.88
CA LEU A 306 21.98 -15.55 7.58
C LEU A 306 22.13 -16.25 8.93
N LYS A 307 23.32 -16.80 9.18
CA LYS A 307 23.69 -17.42 10.45
C LYS A 307 23.68 -16.39 11.59
N GLY A 308 22.98 -16.73 12.67
CA GLY A 308 22.80 -15.83 13.81
C GLY A 308 21.61 -14.87 13.72
N ARG A 309 21.00 -14.70 12.53
CA ARG A 309 19.76 -13.95 12.33
C ARG A 309 18.58 -14.89 12.09
N GLU A 310 18.67 -15.73 11.08
CA GLU A 310 17.65 -16.73 10.80
C GLU A 310 17.86 -17.97 11.66
N LYS A 311 16.77 -18.60 12.12
CA LYS A 311 16.80 -19.80 12.98
C LYS A 311 17.73 -20.90 12.46
N ASN A 312 17.65 -21.18 11.16
CA ASN A 312 18.41 -22.20 10.46
C ASN A 312 19.43 -21.58 9.49
N GLY A 313 19.92 -20.38 9.80
CA GLY A 313 20.84 -19.64 8.95
C GLY A 313 22.15 -20.39 8.71
N ASN A 314 22.65 -20.38 7.47
CA ASN A 314 23.89 -21.05 7.11
C ASN A 314 24.89 -20.17 6.34
N VAL A 315 24.48 -18.98 5.91
CA VAL A 315 25.38 -17.99 5.29
C VAL A 315 26.09 -17.21 6.39
N ASN A 316 27.41 -17.14 6.36
CA ASN A 316 28.16 -16.37 7.35
C ASN A 316 28.09 -14.87 7.03
N ALA A 317 28.04 -14.03 8.08
CA ALA A 317 28.19 -12.58 7.92
C ALA A 317 29.59 -12.23 7.39
N GLY A 318 29.70 -11.10 6.70
CA GLY A 318 30.94 -10.64 6.09
C GLY A 318 31.09 -11.05 4.62
N PRO A 319 32.28 -11.50 4.15
CA PRO A 319 32.53 -11.69 2.73
C PRO A 319 31.58 -12.64 1.99
N GLU A 320 31.15 -13.74 2.64
CA GLU A 320 30.20 -14.70 2.04
C GLU A 320 28.83 -14.02 1.82
N TYR A 321 28.34 -13.26 2.80
CA TYR A 321 27.08 -12.52 2.69
C TYR A 321 27.13 -11.45 1.61
N GLU A 322 28.22 -10.65 1.56
CA GLU A 322 28.37 -9.59 0.58
C GLU A 322 28.45 -10.16 -0.85
N TRP A 323 29.27 -11.21 -1.04
CA TRP A 323 29.37 -11.90 -2.32
C TRP A 323 28.02 -12.45 -2.79
N LEU A 324 27.27 -13.11 -1.89
CA LEU A 324 25.96 -13.68 -2.24
C LEU A 324 24.95 -12.62 -2.60
N CYS A 325 24.91 -11.50 -1.87
CA CYS A 325 24.05 -10.38 -2.22
C CYS A 325 24.38 -9.81 -3.61
N GLU A 326 25.65 -9.67 -3.93
CA GLU A 326 26.11 -9.17 -5.22
C GLU A 326 25.80 -10.15 -6.34
N GLU A 327 26.03 -11.44 -6.13
CA GLU A 327 25.70 -12.50 -7.07
C GLU A 327 24.21 -12.53 -7.39
N LEU A 328 23.35 -12.55 -6.35
CA LEU A 328 21.89 -12.53 -6.52
C LEU A 328 21.41 -11.27 -7.25
N ALA A 329 21.94 -10.11 -6.89
CA ALA A 329 21.58 -8.85 -7.55
C ALA A 329 21.96 -8.87 -9.05
N ASN A 330 23.14 -9.36 -9.40
CA ASN A 330 23.59 -9.46 -10.78
C ASN A 330 22.78 -10.48 -11.60
N LYS A 331 22.51 -11.66 -11.06
CA LYS A 331 21.68 -12.68 -11.72
C LYS A 331 20.23 -12.22 -11.91
N LEU A 332 19.62 -11.57 -10.91
CA LEU A 332 18.26 -11.05 -11.04
C LEU A 332 18.14 -10.04 -12.18
N LYS A 333 19.11 -9.17 -12.38
CA LYS A 333 19.12 -8.21 -13.51
C LYS A 333 19.13 -8.89 -14.89
N THR A 334 19.57 -10.13 -14.97
CA THR A 334 19.55 -10.90 -16.22
C THR A 334 18.22 -11.60 -16.50
N LEU A 335 17.28 -11.61 -15.53
CA LEU A 335 15.98 -12.27 -15.66
C LEU A 335 15.17 -11.66 -16.81
N ARG A 336 14.70 -12.53 -17.71
CA ARG A 336 13.87 -12.17 -18.86
C ARG A 336 12.53 -12.87 -18.78
N ALA A 337 11.50 -12.15 -19.16
CA ALA A 337 10.15 -12.67 -19.31
C ALA A 337 10.05 -13.54 -20.59
N PRO A 338 8.97 -14.32 -20.77
CA PRO A 338 8.76 -15.15 -21.95
C PRO A 338 8.78 -14.37 -23.27
N ASP A 339 8.48 -13.07 -23.24
CA ASP A 339 8.57 -12.16 -24.39
C ASP A 339 9.99 -11.57 -24.61
N GLY A 340 10.99 -12.03 -23.85
CA GLY A 340 12.38 -11.58 -23.92
C GLY A 340 12.68 -10.26 -23.23
N GLN A 341 11.66 -9.56 -22.68
CA GLN A 341 11.85 -8.28 -22.04
C GLN A 341 12.48 -8.43 -20.63
N PRO A 342 13.29 -7.44 -20.18
CA PRO A 342 13.87 -7.46 -18.86
C PRO A 342 12.80 -7.31 -17.78
N VAL A 343 12.81 -8.20 -16.79
CA VAL A 343 11.86 -8.19 -15.67
C VAL A 343 12.28 -7.20 -14.60
N ILE A 344 13.55 -7.15 -14.26
CA ILE A 344 14.10 -6.36 -13.15
C ILE A 344 14.68 -5.05 -13.65
N ALA A 345 14.18 -3.94 -13.13
CA ALA A 345 14.71 -2.61 -13.41
C ALA A 345 15.95 -2.34 -12.53
N GLN A 346 15.85 -2.60 -11.24
CA GLN A 346 16.91 -2.32 -10.26
C GLN A 346 16.88 -3.37 -9.14
N VAL A 347 18.02 -3.53 -8.46
CA VAL A 347 18.12 -4.29 -7.22
C VAL A 347 18.89 -3.41 -6.23
N HIS A 348 18.27 -3.09 -5.11
CA HIS A 348 18.86 -2.27 -4.06
C HIS A 348 19.20 -3.11 -2.85
N ARG A 349 20.22 -2.68 -2.11
CA ARG A 349 20.41 -3.12 -0.73
C ARG A 349 19.29 -2.50 0.11
N GLY A 350 18.60 -3.33 0.89
CA GLY A 350 17.44 -2.85 1.65
C GLY A 350 17.79 -1.74 2.65
N PHE A 351 18.94 -1.80 3.27
CA PHE A 351 19.39 -0.77 4.21
C PHE A 351 19.61 0.59 3.55
N GLU A 352 20.13 0.64 2.33
CA GLU A 352 20.34 1.89 1.57
C GLU A 352 18.99 2.53 1.24
N LEU A 353 18.08 1.72 0.72
CA LEU A 353 16.76 2.19 0.30
C LEU A 353 15.92 2.72 1.47
N TYR A 354 16.02 2.07 2.63
CA TYR A 354 15.26 2.47 3.83
C TYR A 354 15.99 3.50 4.70
N GLY A 355 17.16 3.97 4.25
CA GLY A 355 17.90 5.04 4.93
C GLY A 355 18.47 4.64 6.28
N ILE A 356 18.84 3.38 6.47
CA ILE A 356 19.54 2.92 7.67
C ILE A 356 20.99 3.38 7.54
N PRO A 357 21.51 4.22 8.47
CA PRO A 357 22.85 4.73 8.37
C PRO A 357 23.90 3.61 8.57
N ALA A 358 24.95 3.63 7.77
CA ALA A 358 26.14 2.83 8.04
C ALA A 358 26.74 3.19 9.41
N GLN A 359 27.30 2.22 10.13
CA GLN A 359 27.94 2.51 11.42
C GLN A 359 29.14 3.45 11.24
N ALA A 360 29.25 4.43 12.14
CA ALA A 360 30.37 5.34 12.16
C ALA A 360 31.70 4.57 12.30
N GLY A 361 32.59 4.73 11.31
CA GLY A 361 33.93 4.11 11.30
C GLY A 361 34.18 3.02 10.25
N SER A 362 33.13 2.52 9.56
CA SER A 362 33.30 1.65 8.39
C SER A 362 32.52 2.21 7.20
N ALA A 363 33.21 2.57 6.16
CA ALA A 363 32.65 3.32 5.03
C ALA A 363 31.49 2.60 4.30
N LEU A 364 31.17 1.33 4.58
CA LEU A 364 30.16 0.56 3.85
C LEU A 364 29.60 -0.67 4.61
N PHE A 365 29.93 -0.90 5.88
CA PHE A 365 29.49 -2.13 6.56
C PHE A 365 28.32 -1.85 7.51
N ILE A 366 27.15 -2.34 7.18
CA ILE A 366 26.02 -2.47 8.09
C ILE A 366 25.98 -3.93 8.59
N ASP A 367 25.93 -4.09 9.91
CA ASP A 367 25.75 -5.42 10.49
C ASP A 367 24.39 -6.01 10.01
N PRO A 368 24.41 -7.00 9.11
CA PRO A 368 23.17 -7.55 8.54
C PRO A 368 22.32 -8.27 9.62
N LEU A 369 22.90 -8.62 10.78
CA LEU A 369 22.17 -9.20 11.91
C LEU A 369 21.15 -8.21 12.50
N ARG A 370 21.35 -6.90 12.31
CA ARG A 370 20.49 -5.84 12.85
C ARG A 370 19.38 -5.39 11.90
N LEU A 371 19.35 -5.91 10.68
CA LEU A 371 18.36 -5.45 9.67
C LEU A 371 16.90 -5.79 10.05
N GLY A 372 16.67 -6.78 10.91
CA GLY A 372 15.34 -7.12 11.41
C GLY A 372 14.37 -7.47 10.28
N ILE A 373 13.35 -6.61 10.04
CA ILE A 373 12.36 -6.78 8.96
C ILE A 373 12.87 -6.32 7.60
N VAL A 374 13.92 -5.51 7.55
CA VAL A 374 14.47 -4.95 6.30
C VAL A 374 15.02 -6.10 5.46
N PRO A 375 14.65 -6.20 4.17
CA PRO A 375 15.22 -7.22 3.29
C PRO A 375 16.72 -6.95 3.03
N ASP A 376 17.47 -7.98 2.74
CA ASP A 376 18.87 -7.84 2.33
C ASP A 376 18.96 -7.21 0.94
N LEU A 377 18.04 -7.64 0.03
CA LEU A 377 17.87 -7.03 -1.27
C LEU A 377 16.39 -6.74 -1.54
N LEU A 378 16.12 -5.63 -2.21
CA LEU A 378 14.82 -5.32 -2.79
C LEU A 378 14.96 -5.25 -4.32
N ALA A 379 14.33 -6.19 -5.00
CA ALA A 379 14.24 -6.19 -6.46
C ALA A 379 13.06 -5.31 -6.89
N ILE A 380 13.32 -4.32 -7.74
CA ILE A 380 12.33 -3.44 -8.33
C ILE A 380 12.03 -3.93 -9.74
N PRO A 381 10.79 -4.29 -10.07
CA PRO A 381 10.45 -4.73 -11.41
C PRO A 381 10.34 -3.56 -12.39
N ASN A 382 10.48 -3.86 -13.67
CA ASN A 382 9.98 -3.00 -14.74
C ASN A 382 8.45 -2.97 -14.72
N LYS A 383 7.85 -1.91 -15.27
CA LYS A 383 6.38 -1.78 -15.36
C LYS A 383 5.78 -2.99 -16.10
N GLY A 384 4.73 -3.55 -15.52
CA GLY A 384 4.06 -4.72 -16.04
C GLY A 384 4.45 -6.06 -15.39
N TYR A 385 5.37 -6.07 -14.45
CA TYR A 385 5.74 -7.28 -13.70
C TYR A 385 5.42 -7.13 -12.22
N ASP A 386 4.91 -8.20 -11.61
CA ASP A 386 4.64 -8.26 -10.18
C ASP A 386 5.45 -9.40 -9.54
N LEU A 387 6.39 -9.05 -8.65
CA LEU A 387 7.34 -9.98 -8.05
C LEU A 387 6.76 -10.67 -6.83
N LYS A 388 6.20 -11.87 -7.04
CA LYS A 388 5.59 -12.68 -5.98
C LYS A 388 6.62 -13.37 -5.09
N GLY A 389 6.38 -13.32 -3.78
CA GLY A 389 7.16 -14.01 -2.76
C GLY A 389 6.33 -15.09 -2.05
N VAL A 390 5.42 -15.78 -2.75
CA VAL A 390 4.71 -16.93 -2.20
C VAL A 390 5.67 -18.09 -1.99
N LEU A 391 5.35 -18.96 -1.04
CA LEU A 391 6.24 -20.05 -0.64
C LEU A 391 6.56 -21.00 -1.81
N TRP A 392 5.55 -21.32 -2.62
CA TRP A 392 5.71 -22.18 -3.79
C TRP A 392 4.77 -21.79 -4.92
N HIS A 393 5.25 -21.93 -6.15
CA HIS A 393 4.47 -21.92 -7.38
C HIS A 393 5.15 -22.82 -8.42
N ASP A 394 4.38 -23.52 -9.27
CA ASP A 394 4.93 -24.49 -10.23
C ASP A 394 5.65 -23.83 -11.40
N ARG A 395 5.33 -22.57 -11.69
CA ARG A 395 5.90 -21.79 -12.80
C ARG A 395 6.66 -20.59 -12.29
N LEU A 396 7.68 -20.16 -13.01
CA LEU A 396 8.38 -18.91 -12.76
C LEU A 396 7.53 -17.69 -13.17
N PHE A 397 6.83 -17.78 -14.30
CA PHE A 397 5.94 -16.76 -14.81
C PHE A 397 4.52 -17.29 -14.93
N ASP A 398 3.55 -16.46 -14.55
CA ASP A 398 2.14 -16.77 -14.77
C ASP A 398 1.34 -15.52 -15.14
N GLN A 399 0.18 -15.75 -15.78
CA GLN A 399 -0.83 -14.75 -16.06
C GLN A 399 -2.10 -15.19 -15.35
N THR A 400 -2.57 -14.38 -14.42
CA THR A 400 -3.73 -14.67 -13.59
C THR A 400 -4.93 -13.80 -13.99
N VAL A 401 -5.96 -13.80 -13.18
CA VAL A 401 -7.12 -12.90 -13.35
C VAL A 401 -6.75 -11.42 -13.10
N PHE A 402 -5.64 -11.17 -12.43
CA PHE A 402 -5.19 -9.81 -12.18
C PHE A 402 -4.62 -9.21 -13.46
N THR A 403 -5.06 -8.01 -13.77
CA THR A 403 -4.71 -7.31 -15.01
C THR A 403 -3.95 -6.02 -14.80
N GLY A 404 -3.89 -5.55 -13.55
CA GLY A 404 -3.14 -4.39 -13.14
C GLY A 404 -2.23 -4.68 -11.95
N THR A 405 -1.17 -3.88 -11.81
CA THR A 405 -0.20 -3.95 -10.72
C THR A 405 0.27 -2.56 -10.30
N HIS A 406 0.75 -2.44 -9.09
CA HIS A 406 1.18 -1.18 -8.48
C HIS A 406 2.43 -0.61 -9.14
N THR A 407 2.55 0.72 -9.10
CA THR A 407 3.78 1.45 -9.44
C THR A 407 4.20 2.36 -8.28
N PHE A 408 5.51 2.58 -8.17
CA PHE A 408 6.08 3.51 -7.18
C PHE A 408 5.82 4.97 -7.54
N ASP A 409 5.92 5.27 -8.81
CA ASP A 409 5.61 6.56 -9.44
C ASP A 409 4.12 6.62 -9.82
N ASP A 410 3.65 7.82 -10.19
CA ASP A 410 2.31 8.04 -10.74
C ASP A 410 1.16 7.98 -9.71
N ALA A 411 1.42 8.04 -8.39
CA ALA A 411 0.37 8.40 -7.45
C ALA A 411 0.00 9.87 -7.61
N PHE A 412 -1.16 10.29 -7.12
CA PHE A 412 -1.59 11.68 -7.22
C PHE A 412 -1.73 12.35 -5.87
N LEU A 413 -1.58 13.67 -5.87
CA LEU A 413 -1.88 14.57 -4.79
C LEU A 413 -2.64 15.78 -5.31
N PHE A 414 -3.80 16.06 -4.72
CA PHE A 414 -4.51 17.33 -4.85
C PHE A 414 -4.71 17.94 -3.47
N TYR A 415 -4.51 19.27 -3.34
CA TYR A 415 -4.79 19.97 -2.10
C TYR A 415 -5.26 21.40 -2.34
N GLN A 416 -6.13 21.88 -1.43
CA GLN A 416 -6.67 23.22 -1.38
C GLN A 416 -6.84 23.64 0.08
N GLY A 417 -6.54 24.90 0.42
CA GLY A 417 -6.71 25.44 1.78
C GLY A 417 -5.68 24.96 2.81
N ILE A 418 -4.67 24.24 2.39
CA ILE A 418 -3.51 23.79 3.17
C ILE A 418 -2.23 24.08 2.37
N GLU A 419 -1.17 24.50 3.05
CA GLU A 419 0.14 24.63 2.41
C GLU A 419 0.91 23.32 2.50
N ILE A 420 1.34 22.81 1.36
CA ILE A 420 2.19 21.62 1.26
C ILE A 420 3.49 22.01 0.52
N SER A 421 4.62 21.80 1.18
CA SER A 421 5.93 22.11 0.61
C SER A 421 6.12 21.46 -0.76
N PRO A 422 6.65 22.16 -1.78
CA PRO A 422 7.04 21.54 -3.05
C PRO A 422 8.08 20.43 -2.90
N LYS A 423 8.78 20.37 -1.75
CA LYS A 423 9.73 19.28 -1.41
C LYS A 423 9.02 18.03 -0.88
N ALA A 424 7.75 18.12 -0.48
CA ALA A 424 6.96 16.99 -0.04
C ALA A 424 6.46 16.22 -1.28
N LYS A 425 7.34 15.40 -1.86
CA LYS A 425 7.10 14.66 -3.11
C LYS A 425 6.67 13.21 -2.91
N SER A 426 6.74 12.68 -1.69
CA SER A 426 6.38 11.30 -1.35
C SER A 426 5.39 11.24 -0.22
N ILE A 427 4.60 10.20 -0.19
CA ILE A 427 3.46 10.03 0.73
C ILE A 427 3.87 10.10 2.21
N ASP A 428 5.04 9.60 2.60
CA ASP A 428 5.58 9.64 3.95
C ASP A 428 5.86 11.07 4.45
N THR A 429 6.03 12.03 3.54
CA THR A 429 6.30 13.44 3.88
C THR A 429 5.03 14.22 4.24
N LEU A 430 3.85 13.76 3.81
CA LEU A 430 2.57 14.49 3.95
C LEU A 430 2.11 14.63 5.40
N THR A 431 2.39 13.65 6.26
CA THR A 431 2.03 13.71 7.68
C THR A 431 2.66 14.93 8.38
N ARG A 432 3.91 15.26 8.04
CA ARG A 432 4.57 16.44 8.58
C ARG A 432 3.84 17.72 8.17
N GLU A 433 3.41 17.82 6.93
CA GLU A 433 2.68 18.98 6.42
C GLU A 433 1.29 19.11 7.10
N ILE A 434 0.59 17.98 7.29
CA ILE A 434 -0.66 17.95 8.04
C ILE A 434 -0.47 18.39 9.50
N LEU A 435 0.59 17.93 10.17
CA LEU A 435 0.88 18.33 11.55
C LEU A 435 1.22 19.81 11.65
N LYS A 436 1.94 20.39 10.70
CA LYS A 436 2.19 21.84 10.63
C LYS A 436 0.88 22.62 10.49
N PHE A 437 -0.04 22.16 9.61
CA PHE A 437 -1.34 22.79 9.42
C PHE A 437 -2.15 22.86 10.73
N PHE A 438 -2.02 21.88 11.62
CA PHE A 438 -2.66 21.87 12.94
C PHE A 438 -1.82 22.52 14.06
N GLY A 439 -0.77 23.29 13.70
CA GLY A 439 0.05 24.03 14.69
C GLY A 439 1.02 23.14 15.46
N GLY A 440 1.45 22.03 14.88
CA GLY A 440 2.38 21.09 15.48
C GLY A 440 3.67 20.95 14.69
N MET A 441 4.78 21.40 15.26
CA MET A 441 6.10 20.84 14.98
C MET A 441 6.56 20.06 16.18
#